data_d9ec48c68e4225e9fcf56c866c2cbf16
#
_entry.id   d9ec48c68e4225e9fcf56c866c2cbf16
#
_cell.length_a   1.000
_cell.length_b   1.000
_cell.length_c   1.000
_cell.angle_alpha   90.00
_cell.angle_beta   90.00
_cell.angle_gamma   90.00
#
_symmetry.space_group_name_H-M   'P 1'
#
loop_
_entity.id
_entity.type
_entity.pdbx_description
1 polymer ?
#
loop_
_entity_poly.entity_id
_entity_poly.type
_entity_poly.pdbx_seq_one_letter_code
_entity_poly.pdbx_strand_id
1 'polypeptide(L)'
;DSNNTLNYWGKKTKTDLSLLKLYLYAYEHVEDNIKRHNKQFVSHHLTEDEDYLDHILSAENPHLILDEDQRRVVLSDEDYTLVIAGAGAGKTTTLEAKAKYLVEKKHVDPARILVISFTKKATQELSERFNAIKIPAKIVTFHSIGNSIIHQNQGRYLVKGPGFRFEVIRSFL
;
A
#
# COMPACT_ATOMS: atom_id res chain seq x y z
N ASP A 1 19.81 2.55 -30.22
CA ASP A 1 20.80 2.27 -29.18
C ASP A 1 21.42 3.60 -28.73
N SER A 2 20.94 4.10 -27.56
CA SER A 2 21.29 5.42 -27.02
C SER A 2 22.79 5.59 -26.82
N ASN A 3 23.50 4.53 -26.44
CA ASN A 3 24.94 4.56 -26.21
C ASN A 3 25.74 4.76 -27.51
N ASN A 4 25.32 4.17 -28.61
CA ASN A 4 25.98 4.34 -29.91
C ASN A 4 25.80 5.78 -30.43
N THR A 5 24.63 6.34 -30.25
CA THR A 5 24.32 7.75 -30.63
C THR A 5 25.17 8.72 -29.80
N LEU A 6 25.27 8.52 -28.49
CA LEU A 6 26.09 9.37 -27.61
C LEU A 6 27.58 9.25 -27.92
N ASN A 7 28.08 8.06 -28.23
CA ASN A 7 29.47 7.88 -28.64
C ASN A 7 29.79 8.63 -29.93
N TYR A 8 28.87 8.60 -30.90
CA TYR A 8 29.01 9.35 -32.16
C TYR A 8 29.07 10.86 -31.89
N TRP A 9 28.11 11.40 -31.13
CA TRP A 9 28.06 12.82 -30.84
C TRP A 9 29.25 13.30 -29.97
N GLY A 10 29.67 12.53 -28.97
CA GLY A 10 30.85 12.84 -28.15
C GLY A 10 32.11 12.96 -29.00
N LYS A 11 32.31 12.05 -29.96
CA LYS A 11 33.44 12.14 -30.89
C LYS A 11 33.32 13.33 -31.83
N LYS A 12 32.12 13.63 -32.33
CA LYS A 12 31.88 14.73 -33.29
C LYS A 12 32.05 16.09 -32.63
N THR A 13 31.57 16.27 -31.40
CA THR A 13 31.62 17.55 -30.68
C THR A 13 32.88 17.72 -29.82
N LYS A 14 33.69 16.69 -29.66
CA LYS A 14 34.81 16.61 -28.73
C LYS A 14 34.41 16.90 -27.26
N THR A 15 33.17 16.58 -26.93
CA THR A 15 32.59 16.81 -25.60
C THR A 15 32.65 15.53 -24.77
N ASP A 16 33.00 15.63 -23.50
CA ASP A 16 32.88 14.50 -22.56
C ASP A 16 31.40 14.30 -22.18
N LEU A 17 30.83 13.20 -22.61
CA LEU A 17 29.45 12.80 -22.33
C LEU A 17 29.35 11.69 -21.29
N SER A 18 30.40 11.47 -20.48
CA SER A 18 30.45 10.38 -19.51
C SER A 18 29.32 10.45 -18.48
N LEU A 19 29.03 11.64 -17.96
CA LEU A 19 27.92 11.83 -17.00
C LEU A 19 26.55 11.56 -17.65
N LEU A 20 26.36 12.00 -18.90
CA LEU A 20 25.11 11.76 -19.61
C LEU A 20 24.90 10.26 -19.89
N LYS A 21 25.96 9.52 -20.22
CA LYS A 21 25.90 8.06 -20.38
C LYS A 21 25.55 7.36 -19.08
N LEU A 22 26.17 7.78 -17.97
CA LEU A 22 25.86 7.24 -16.64
C LEU A 22 24.41 7.49 -16.27
N TYR A 23 23.90 8.69 -16.52
CA TYR A 23 22.51 9.04 -16.27
C TYR A 23 21.53 8.22 -17.10
N LEU A 24 21.78 8.06 -18.40
CA LEU A 24 20.94 7.24 -19.29
C LEU A 24 20.97 5.76 -18.89
N TYR A 25 22.14 5.24 -18.53
CA TYR A 25 22.24 3.88 -18.02
C TYR A 25 21.42 3.69 -16.73
N ALA A 26 21.53 4.63 -15.78
CA ALA A 26 20.75 4.59 -14.55
C ALA A 26 19.24 4.68 -14.83
N TYR A 27 18.82 5.51 -15.78
CA TYR A 27 17.44 5.65 -16.20
C TYR A 27 16.88 4.39 -16.87
N GLU A 28 17.65 3.77 -17.77
CA GLU A 28 17.28 2.51 -18.43
C GLU A 28 17.14 1.34 -17.44
N HIS A 29 17.82 1.40 -16.29
CA HIS A 29 17.82 0.34 -15.25
C HIS A 29 17.10 0.78 -13.96
N VAL A 30 16.29 1.84 -14.01
CA VAL A 30 15.67 2.42 -12.81
C VAL A 30 14.81 1.41 -12.05
N GLU A 31 14.01 0.60 -12.75
CA GLU A 31 13.16 -0.41 -12.11
C GLU A 31 13.98 -1.49 -11.38
N ASP A 32 15.05 -1.98 -12.00
CA ASP A 32 15.93 -2.98 -11.38
C ASP A 32 16.69 -2.40 -10.19
N ASN A 33 17.09 -1.14 -10.26
CA ASN A 33 17.74 -0.43 -9.17
C ASN A 33 16.76 -0.24 -7.99
N ILE A 34 15.51 0.15 -8.25
CA ILE A 34 14.45 0.26 -7.23
C ILE A 34 14.21 -1.12 -6.58
N LYS A 35 13.98 -2.17 -7.36
CA LYS A 35 13.77 -3.54 -6.83
C LYS A 35 14.93 -4.01 -5.96
N ARG A 36 16.16 -3.74 -6.38
CA ARG A 36 17.35 -4.09 -5.60
C ARG A 36 17.42 -3.31 -4.30
N HIS A 37 17.19 -2.00 -4.35
CA HIS A 37 17.15 -1.14 -3.17
C HIS A 37 16.10 -1.63 -2.17
N ASN A 38 14.86 -1.85 -2.62
CA ASN A 38 13.77 -2.29 -1.78
C ASN A 38 14.03 -3.66 -1.14
N LYS A 39 14.62 -4.59 -1.91
CA LYS A 39 15.04 -5.89 -1.35
C LYS A 39 16.12 -5.74 -0.28
N GLN A 40 17.10 -4.88 -0.49
CA GLN A 40 18.17 -4.60 0.49
C GLN A 40 17.58 -3.92 1.73
N PHE A 41 16.69 -2.94 1.55
CA PHE A 41 15.97 -2.26 2.62
C PHE A 41 15.21 -3.25 3.50
N VAL A 42 14.36 -4.09 2.91
CA VAL A 42 13.59 -5.09 3.65
C VAL A 42 14.51 -6.08 4.38
N SER A 43 15.58 -6.57 3.73
CA SER A 43 16.53 -7.50 4.34
C SER A 43 17.28 -6.88 5.52
N HIS A 44 17.64 -5.60 5.44
CA HIS A 44 18.29 -4.87 6.53
C HIS A 44 17.34 -4.70 7.72
N HIS A 45 16.13 -4.19 7.48
CA HIS A 45 15.16 -3.95 8.55
C HIS A 45 14.56 -5.22 9.17
N LEU A 46 14.57 -6.35 8.47
CA LEU A 46 14.22 -7.64 9.08
C LEU A 46 15.12 -7.98 10.28
N THR A 47 16.39 -7.58 10.21
CA THR A 47 17.35 -7.82 11.29
C THR A 47 17.35 -6.66 12.30
N GLU A 48 17.33 -5.43 11.82
CA GLU A 48 17.40 -4.24 12.67
C GLU A 48 16.15 -4.06 13.55
N ASP A 49 14.97 -4.35 13.00
CA ASP A 49 13.67 -4.22 13.67
C ASP A 49 13.13 -5.57 14.20
N GLU A 50 13.94 -6.62 14.33
CA GLU A 50 13.51 -7.96 14.72
C GLU A 50 12.74 -7.94 16.05
N ASP A 51 13.33 -7.39 17.10
CA ASP A 51 12.69 -7.28 18.42
C ASP A 51 11.38 -6.49 18.38
N TYR A 52 11.32 -5.45 17.57
CA TYR A 52 10.10 -4.66 17.38
C TYR A 52 9.01 -5.48 16.68
N LEU A 53 9.36 -6.20 15.62
CA LEU A 53 8.43 -7.03 14.86
C LEU A 53 7.92 -8.22 15.65
N ASP A 54 8.74 -8.78 16.54
CA ASP A 54 8.35 -9.86 17.46
C ASP A 54 7.25 -9.42 18.44
N HIS A 55 7.27 -8.14 18.81
CA HIS A 55 6.39 -7.60 19.84
C HIS A 55 5.35 -6.59 19.30
N ILE A 56 5.30 -6.38 17.98
CA ILE A 56 4.46 -5.33 17.37
C ILE A 56 2.97 -5.41 17.76
N LEU A 57 2.43 -6.61 17.97
CA LEU A 57 1.05 -6.85 18.40
C LEU A 57 0.96 -7.55 19.78
N SER A 58 2.05 -7.58 20.55
CA SER A 58 2.10 -8.28 21.83
C SER A 58 1.16 -7.69 22.91
N ALA A 59 0.82 -6.42 22.80
CA ALA A 59 -0.11 -5.79 23.73
C ALA A 59 -1.55 -6.34 23.60
N GLU A 60 -1.94 -6.76 22.42
CA GLU A 60 -3.25 -7.35 22.12
C GLU A 60 -3.23 -8.87 22.23
N ASN A 61 -2.14 -9.50 21.81
CA ASN A 61 -1.94 -10.94 21.90
C ASN A 61 -0.44 -11.28 22.11
N PRO A 62 -0.02 -11.58 23.36
CA PRO A 62 1.39 -11.86 23.67
C PRO A 62 1.99 -13.07 22.95
N HIS A 63 1.16 -13.96 22.41
CA HIS A 63 1.61 -15.16 21.70
C HIS A 63 1.61 -14.99 20.18
N LEU A 64 1.22 -13.82 19.68
CA LEU A 64 1.14 -13.56 18.25
C LEU A 64 2.48 -13.06 17.74
N ILE A 65 3.15 -13.91 16.96
CA ILE A 65 4.41 -13.58 16.28
C ILE A 65 4.14 -13.59 14.78
N LEU A 66 4.60 -12.56 14.09
CA LEU A 66 4.52 -12.48 12.63
C LEU A 66 5.51 -13.47 12.01
N ASP A 67 5.05 -14.22 11.00
CA ASP A 67 5.96 -15.00 10.16
C ASP A 67 6.83 -14.11 9.25
N GLU A 68 7.83 -14.70 8.60
CA GLU A 68 8.78 -13.95 7.78
C GLU A 68 8.12 -13.22 6.61
N ASP A 69 7.13 -13.83 5.96
CA ASP A 69 6.42 -13.20 4.83
C ASP A 69 5.56 -12.03 5.31
N GLN A 70 4.89 -12.16 6.45
CA GLN A 70 4.14 -11.08 7.08
C GLN A 70 5.05 -9.92 7.46
N ARG A 71 6.24 -10.18 8.03
CA ARG A 71 7.26 -9.16 8.36
C ARG A 71 7.73 -8.43 7.10
N ARG A 72 7.97 -9.16 6.00
CA ARG A 72 8.33 -8.56 4.71
C ARG A 72 7.26 -7.62 4.20
N VAL A 73 5.98 -7.98 4.31
CA VAL A 73 4.85 -7.11 3.95
C VAL A 73 4.81 -5.87 4.83
N VAL A 74 5.01 -6.02 6.15
CA VAL A 74 5.03 -4.90 7.10
C VAL A 74 6.13 -3.91 6.76
N LEU A 75 7.32 -4.38 6.44
CA LEU A 75 8.48 -3.55 6.12
C LEU A 75 8.48 -2.98 4.70
N SER A 76 7.75 -3.59 3.75
CA SER A 76 7.70 -3.13 2.36
C SER A 76 7.32 -1.66 2.27
N ASP A 77 8.12 -0.86 1.55
CA ASP A 77 7.94 0.59 1.36
C ASP A 77 7.74 0.90 -0.12
N GLU A 78 6.82 0.16 -0.74
CA GLU A 78 6.44 0.29 -2.15
C GLU A 78 5.19 1.14 -2.29
N ASP A 79 5.07 1.91 -3.36
CA ASP A 79 3.86 2.68 -3.68
C ASP A 79 2.63 1.77 -3.83
N TYR A 80 2.84 0.56 -4.37
CA TYR A 80 1.80 -0.44 -4.58
C TYR A 80 2.27 -1.82 -4.12
N THR A 81 1.55 -2.41 -3.19
CA THR A 81 1.85 -3.77 -2.70
C THR A 81 0.61 -4.66 -2.85
N LEU A 82 0.76 -5.77 -3.56
CA LEU A 82 -0.26 -6.82 -3.66
C LEU A 82 0.13 -8.01 -2.77
N VAL A 83 -0.71 -8.31 -1.78
CA VAL A 83 -0.51 -9.46 -0.88
C VAL A 83 -1.53 -10.55 -1.23
N ILE A 84 -1.03 -11.69 -1.69
CA ILE A 84 -1.85 -12.87 -1.99
C ILE A 84 -1.67 -13.88 -0.86
N ALA A 85 -2.76 -14.17 -0.15
CA ALA A 85 -2.72 -15.07 1.00
C ALA A 85 -4.02 -15.88 1.12
N GLY A 86 -3.91 -17.14 1.51
CA GLY A 86 -5.03 -18.06 1.74
C GLY A 86 -5.95 -17.64 2.90
N ALA A 87 -7.05 -18.36 3.08
CA ALA A 87 -7.91 -18.20 4.25
C ALA A 87 -7.12 -18.60 5.52
N GLY A 88 -7.21 -17.82 6.58
CA GLY A 88 -6.49 -18.09 7.83
C GLY A 88 -5.00 -17.68 7.84
N ALA A 89 -4.43 -17.22 6.73
CA ALA A 89 -3.02 -16.84 6.63
C ALA A 89 -2.68 -15.48 7.32
N GLY A 90 -3.49 -14.99 8.24
CA GLY A 90 -3.18 -13.79 9.01
C GLY A 90 -3.26 -12.47 8.26
N LYS A 91 -3.99 -12.37 7.12
CA LYS A 91 -4.11 -11.12 6.35
C LYS A 91 -4.49 -9.90 7.20
N THR A 92 -5.49 -10.06 8.06
CA THR A 92 -5.94 -8.98 8.95
C THR A 92 -4.87 -8.61 9.94
N THR A 93 -4.20 -9.57 10.53
CA THR A 93 -3.07 -9.38 11.45
C THR A 93 -1.91 -8.64 10.79
N THR A 94 -1.58 -9.02 9.56
CA THR A 94 -0.54 -8.32 8.76
C THR A 94 -0.93 -6.87 8.48
N LEU A 95 -2.21 -6.61 8.21
CA LEU A 95 -2.73 -5.25 7.99
C LEU A 95 -2.64 -4.39 9.26
N GLU A 96 -2.99 -4.95 10.41
CA GLU A 96 -2.85 -4.30 11.72
C GLU A 96 -1.39 -3.96 12.02
N ALA A 97 -0.50 -4.95 11.86
CA ALA A 97 0.92 -4.75 12.05
C ALA A 97 1.49 -3.67 11.10
N LYS A 98 1.10 -3.70 9.83
CA LYS A 98 1.49 -2.65 8.86
C LYS A 98 1.04 -1.27 9.28
N ALA A 99 -0.21 -1.12 9.71
CA ALA A 99 -0.73 0.16 10.17
C ALA A 99 0.04 0.66 11.40
N LYS A 100 0.32 -0.23 12.36
CA LYS A 100 1.10 0.09 13.57
C LYS A 100 2.53 0.50 13.22
N TYR A 101 3.20 -0.22 12.34
CA TYR A 101 4.53 0.12 11.83
C TYR A 101 4.56 1.51 11.16
N LEU A 102 3.56 1.80 10.31
CA LEU A 102 3.46 3.12 9.65
C LEU A 102 3.32 4.27 10.68
N VAL A 103 2.54 4.07 11.72
CA VAL A 103 2.35 5.10 12.75
C VAL A 103 3.57 5.23 13.67
N GLU A 104 4.09 4.12 14.19
CA GLU A 104 5.13 4.13 15.23
C GLU A 104 6.53 4.35 14.66
N LYS A 105 6.86 3.73 13.54
CA LYS A 105 8.21 3.80 12.94
C LYS A 105 8.31 4.84 11.81
N LYS A 106 7.28 4.94 10.97
CA LYS A 106 7.27 5.90 9.84
C LYS A 106 6.60 7.23 10.18
N HIS A 107 6.06 7.38 11.40
CA HIS A 107 5.40 8.59 11.89
C HIS A 107 4.27 9.10 11.00
N VAL A 108 3.57 8.18 10.34
CA VAL A 108 2.40 8.50 9.52
C VAL A 108 1.25 8.88 10.43
N ASP A 109 0.61 10.02 10.19
CA ASP A 109 -0.60 10.41 10.90
C ASP A 109 -1.70 9.37 10.67
N PRO A 110 -2.29 8.75 11.73
CA PRO A 110 -3.37 7.80 11.60
C PRO A 110 -4.57 8.29 10.78
N ALA A 111 -4.84 9.60 10.80
CA ALA A 111 -5.90 10.22 9.99
C ALA A 111 -5.67 10.09 8.47
N ARG A 112 -4.45 9.84 8.05
CA ARG A 112 -4.07 9.58 6.65
C ARG A 112 -4.16 8.11 6.26
N ILE A 113 -4.44 7.22 7.21
CA ILE A 113 -4.61 5.78 6.95
C ILE A 113 -6.08 5.49 6.65
N LEU A 114 -6.33 4.98 5.46
CA LEU A 114 -7.65 4.54 5.02
C LEU A 114 -7.65 3.03 4.81
N VAL A 115 -8.52 2.33 5.55
CA VAL A 115 -8.75 0.89 5.39
C VAL A 115 -10.09 0.66 4.72
N ILE A 116 -10.09 -0.08 3.61
CA ILE A 116 -11.29 -0.36 2.84
C ILE A 116 -11.60 -1.84 2.93
N SER A 117 -12.82 -2.18 3.29
CA SER A 117 -13.32 -3.55 3.33
C SER A 117 -14.52 -3.73 2.41
N PHE A 118 -14.81 -4.98 2.04
CA PHE A 118 -15.94 -5.27 1.15
C PHE A 118 -17.27 -5.32 1.89
N THR A 119 -17.30 -5.84 3.12
CA THR A 119 -18.55 -6.01 3.88
C THR A 119 -18.61 -5.15 5.14
N LYS A 120 -19.82 -4.78 5.57
CA LYS A 120 -20.03 -4.08 6.84
C LYS A 120 -19.52 -4.89 8.04
N LYS A 121 -19.70 -6.22 8.02
CA LYS A 121 -19.19 -7.10 9.10
C LYS A 121 -17.68 -7.03 9.21
N ALA A 122 -16.97 -7.15 8.09
CA ALA A 122 -15.50 -7.04 8.09
C ALA A 122 -15.03 -5.63 8.46
N THR A 123 -15.77 -4.58 8.09
CA THR A 123 -15.47 -3.20 8.53
C THR A 123 -15.58 -3.06 10.05
N GLN A 124 -16.60 -3.65 10.65
CA GLN A 124 -16.79 -3.63 12.10
C GLN A 124 -15.67 -4.41 12.81
N GLU A 125 -15.36 -5.62 12.37
CA GLU A 125 -14.26 -6.43 12.93
C GLU A 125 -12.92 -5.68 12.86
N LEU A 126 -12.59 -5.08 11.71
CA LEU A 126 -11.39 -4.25 11.54
C LEU A 126 -11.41 -3.05 12.49
N SER A 127 -12.56 -2.38 12.66
CA SER A 127 -12.67 -1.24 13.58
C SER A 127 -12.39 -1.64 15.03
N GLU A 128 -12.91 -2.78 15.48
CA GLU A 128 -12.65 -3.31 16.82
C GLU A 128 -11.17 -3.62 17.02
N ARG A 129 -10.51 -4.25 16.05
CA ARG A 129 -9.08 -4.58 16.08
C ARG A 129 -8.19 -3.34 16.06
N PHE A 130 -8.49 -2.36 15.19
CA PHE A 130 -7.74 -1.10 15.12
C PHE A 130 -7.90 -0.24 16.39
N ASN A 131 -9.07 -0.30 17.03
CA ASN A 131 -9.27 0.32 18.34
C ASN A 131 -8.42 -0.36 19.43
N ALA A 132 -8.31 -1.69 19.43
CA ALA A 132 -7.45 -2.42 20.36
C ALA A 132 -5.98 -1.99 20.25
N ILE A 133 -5.45 -1.84 19.04
CA ILE A 133 -4.09 -1.33 18.80
C ILE A 133 -3.98 0.20 18.93
N LYS A 134 -5.06 0.90 19.31
CA LYS A 134 -5.12 2.36 19.51
C LYS A 134 -4.74 3.19 18.27
N ILE A 135 -5.05 2.69 17.08
CA ILE A 135 -4.83 3.40 15.83
C ILE A 135 -6.17 3.89 15.27
N PRO A 136 -6.48 5.20 15.34
CA PRO A 136 -7.74 5.76 14.87
C PRO A 136 -7.74 5.96 13.34
N ALA A 137 -7.50 4.88 12.59
CA ALA A 137 -7.57 4.90 11.14
C ALA A 137 -9.03 4.98 10.65
N LYS A 138 -9.23 5.54 9.45
CA LYS A 138 -10.54 5.57 8.81
C LYS A 138 -10.86 4.22 8.17
N ILE A 139 -11.85 3.49 8.70
CA ILE A 139 -12.23 2.15 8.22
C ILE A 139 -13.64 2.22 7.61
N VAL A 140 -13.77 1.89 6.33
CA VAL A 140 -15.02 2.05 5.58
C VAL A 140 -15.24 0.91 4.59
N THR A 141 -16.47 0.76 4.10
CA THR A 141 -16.72 -0.10 2.93
C THR A 141 -16.43 0.64 1.64
N PHE A 142 -16.13 -0.11 0.58
CA PHE A 142 -15.94 0.45 -0.76
C PHE A 142 -17.13 1.30 -1.23
N HIS A 143 -18.36 0.83 -0.97
CA HIS A 143 -19.57 1.60 -1.29
C HIS A 143 -19.69 2.90 -0.49
N SER A 144 -19.30 2.88 0.78
CA SER A 144 -19.37 4.07 1.64
C SER A 144 -18.43 5.17 1.16
N ILE A 145 -17.18 4.81 0.78
CA ILE A 145 -16.25 5.81 0.26
C ILE A 145 -16.70 6.35 -1.12
N GLY A 146 -17.20 5.49 -2.00
CA GLY A 146 -17.77 5.91 -3.28
C GLY A 146 -18.91 6.92 -3.12
N ASN A 147 -19.84 6.65 -2.21
CA ASN A 147 -20.91 7.59 -1.87
C ASN A 147 -20.38 8.92 -1.32
N SER A 148 -19.37 8.87 -0.45
CA SER A 148 -18.77 10.09 0.11
C SER A 148 -18.14 10.97 -0.98
N ILE A 149 -17.45 10.38 -1.94
CA ILE A 149 -16.85 11.09 -3.08
C ILE A 149 -17.92 11.74 -3.97
N ILE A 150 -19.00 11.01 -4.26
CA ILE A 150 -20.11 11.52 -5.06
C ILE A 150 -20.77 12.72 -4.34
N HIS A 151 -21.06 12.60 -3.04
CA HIS A 151 -21.68 13.68 -2.28
C HIS A 151 -20.79 14.93 -2.14
N GLN A 152 -19.48 14.78 -2.08
CA GLN A 152 -18.55 15.90 -2.02
C GLN A 152 -18.47 16.68 -3.35
N ASN A 153 -18.59 15.97 -4.48
CA ASN A 153 -18.33 16.59 -5.79
C ASN A 153 -19.59 17.07 -6.52
N GLN A 154 -20.77 16.53 -6.22
CA GLN A 154 -21.95 16.77 -7.06
C GLN A 154 -23.27 17.07 -6.27
N GLY A 155 -23.19 17.32 -4.96
CA GLY A 155 -24.39 17.57 -4.14
C GLY A 155 -25.15 16.30 -3.76
N ARG A 156 -26.38 16.46 -3.21
CA ARG A 156 -27.18 15.33 -2.73
C ARG A 156 -27.75 14.50 -3.89
N TYR A 157 -27.24 13.29 -4.08
CA TYR A 157 -27.88 12.27 -4.88
C TYR A 157 -28.80 11.42 -4.02
N LEU A 158 -30.01 11.18 -4.50
CA LEU A 158 -30.88 10.16 -3.91
C LEU A 158 -30.37 8.79 -4.39
N VAL A 159 -29.80 8.00 -3.47
CA VAL A 159 -29.51 6.58 -3.73
C VAL A 159 -30.86 5.87 -3.81
N LYS A 160 -31.31 5.56 -5.02
CA LYS A 160 -32.53 4.79 -5.23
C LYS A 160 -32.29 3.33 -4.81
N GLY A 161 -33.32 2.73 -4.21
CA GLY A 161 -33.28 1.36 -3.70
C GLY A 161 -33.11 0.29 -4.80
N PRO A 162 -33.00 -0.99 -4.43
CA PRO A 162 -32.66 -2.09 -5.34
C PRO A 162 -33.58 -2.26 -6.53
N GLY A 163 -34.86 -1.80 -6.46
CA GLY A 163 -35.82 -1.85 -7.55
C GLY A 163 -35.55 -0.91 -8.73
N PHE A 164 -34.70 0.11 -8.54
CA PHE A 164 -34.46 1.13 -9.57
C PHE A 164 -33.87 0.57 -10.88
N ARG A 165 -33.09 -0.48 -10.82
CA ARG A 165 -32.56 -1.17 -12.02
C ARG A 165 -33.67 -1.66 -12.95
N PHE A 166 -34.73 -2.22 -12.39
CA PHE A 166 -35.85 -2.74 -13.17
C PHE A 166 -36.71 -1.63 -13.74
N GLU A 167 -36.88 -0.52 -13.05
CA GLU A 167 -37.60 0.64 -13.54
C GLU A 167 -36.91 1.29 -14.74
N VAL A 168 -35.57 1.44 -14.68
CA VAL A 168 -34.77 2.00 -15.78
C VAL A 168 -34.83 1.08 -17.01
N ILE A 169 -34.65 -0.24 -16.84
CA ILE A 169 -34.72 -1.19 -17.95
C ILE A 169 -36.13 -1.18 -18.58
N ARG A 170 -37.18 -1.09 -17.77
CA ARG A 170 -38.58 -1.04 -18.25
C ARG A 170 -38.90 0.25 -19.01
N SER A 171 -38.21 1.34 -18.77
CA SER A 171 -38.44 2.61 -19.48
C SER A 171 -37.74 2.66 -20.86
N PHE A 172 -36.85 1.69 -21.16
CA PHE A 172 -36.17 1.56 -22.44
C PHE A 172 -36.70 0.42 -23.32
N LEU A 173 -37.64 -0.39 -22.84
CA LEU A 173 -38.35 -1.42 -23.58
C LEU A 173 -39.74 -0.95 -23.95
#